data_5b24b7068e2f3f735ee09f2f132c7ed4
#
_entry.id   5b24b7068e2f3f735ee09f2f132c7ed4
#
_cell.length_a   1.000
_cell.length_b   1.000
_cell.length_c   1.000
_cell.angle_alpha   90.00
_cell.angle_beta   90.00
_cell.angle_gamma   90.00
#
_symmetry.space_group_name_H-M   'P 1'
#
loop_
_entity.id
_entity.type
_entity.pdbx_description
1 polymer ?
#
loop_
_entity_poly.entity_id
_entity_poly.type
_entity_poly.pdbx_seq_one_letter_code
_entity_poly.pdbx_strand_id
1 'polypeptide(L)'
;MLSCASARLKAKMRGSSSRQSAYGTRHPCSVRYQLRSYIESSDDQGAEPLIFSPFLSPRSKDLLEEQGVSYLDTTGNVRLMARRPGLFVYTAGATKDPWPDDRPLQSLRGRGAARSVRALVDYRPPYGVRELAGRAGVPAATLSRVIELLVRDALVTRDDKGGVADIDWTGTIRRWSQDYELRRSNRTATFLDPRGVGGVAQKLSETGLRYATTASLAAQRFAPIAPARVAAFYVDNISEAAKLLQLRPTDAGANVLLIEPFDDVVFERTLVREGLVTVAPTQLVVDLLTGPGREPSEGDELLAWMKRNEDAWRT
;
A
#
# COMPACT_ATOMS: atom_id res chain seq x y z
N MET A 1 7.99 -23.77 -46.39
CA MET A 1 7.60 -22.35 -46.41
C MET A 1 7.54 -21.70 -44.99
N LEU A 2 7.68 -22.44 -43.92
CA LEU A 2 7.70 -21.92 -42.53
C LEU A 2 9.10 -21.37 -42.10
N SER A 3 10.15 -21.67 -42.84
CA SER A 3 11.53 -21.28 -42.52
C SER A 3 11.86 -19.80 -42.82
N CYS A 4 11.19 -19.17 -43.78
CA CYS A 4 11.53 -17.80 -44.20
C CYS A 4 10.94 -16.70 -43.27
N ALA A 5 9.80 -16.95 -42.66
CA ALA A 5 9.17 -16.03 -41.70
C ALA A 5 9.91 -15.97 -40.36
N SER A 6 10.44 -17.12 -39.93
CA SER A 6 11.27 -17.24 -38.71
C SER A 6 12.60 -16.50 -38.83
N ALA A 7 13.20 -16.46 -40.02
CA ALA A 7 14.48 -15.76 -40.26
C ALA A 7 14.34 -14.23 -40.23
N ARG A 8 13.23 -13.69 -40.74
CA ARG A 8 12.97 -12.23 -40.69
C ARG A 8 12.61 -11.71 -39.30
N LEU A 9 11.90 -12.52 -38.51
CA LEU A 9 11.65 -12.18 -37.10
C LEU A 9 12.94 -12.12 -36.26
N LYS A 10 13.89 -13.07 -36.49
CA LYS A 10 15.19 -13.08 -35.81
C LYS A 10 16.11 -11.92 -36.22
N ALA A 11 16.02 -11.45 -37.46
CA ALA A 11 16.85 -10.34 -37.94
C ALA A 11 16.43 -8.99 -37.32
N LYS A 12 15.12 -8.77 -37.07
CA LYS A 12 14.63 -7.51 -36.46
C LYS A 12 14.85 -7.45 -34.95
N MET A 13 15.04 -8.58 -34.26
CA MET A 13 15.41 -8.62 -32.83
C MET A 13 16.88 -8.30 -32.56
N ARG A 14 17.76 -8.32 -33.56
CA ARG A 14 19.21 -8.04 -33.39
C ARG A 14 19.61 -6.58 -33.64
N GLY A 15 18.71 -5.73 -34.08
CA GLY A 15 19.00 -4.36 -34.52
C GLY A 15 18.80 -3.24 -33.51
N SER A 16 18.43 -3.53 -32.26
CA SER A 16 18.32 -2.50 -31.22
C SER A 16 18.89 -2.98 -29.89
N SER A 17 20.22 -2.90 -29.78
CA SER A 17 20.91 -3.07 -28.49
C SER A 17 20.80 -1.77 -27.69
N SER A 18 19.63 -1.47 -27.15
CA SER A 18 19.44 -0.55 -26.02
C SER A 18 17.96 -0.31 -25.76
N ARG A 19 17.24 -1.30 -25.28
CA ARG A 19 16.00 -1.18 -24.51
C ARG A 19 15.45 -2.55 -24.13
N GLN A 20 16.26 -3.32 -23.41
CA GLN A 20 15.74 -4.35 -22.52
C GLN A 20 15.41 -3.65 -21.20
N SER A 21 14.19 -3.19 -21.05
CA SER A 21 13.56 -2.97 -19.75
C SER A 21 12.10 -2.56 -19.98
N ALA A 22 11.24 -3.53 -20.16
CA ALA A 22 9.79 -3.30 -20.05
C ALA A 22 9.06 -4.59 -19.69
N TYR A 23 9.53 -5.33 -18.70
CA TYR A 23 8.69 -6.26 -17.95
C TYR A 23 8.15 -5.54 -16.71
N GLY A 24 7.20 -4.66 -16.91
CA GLY A 24 6.41 -4.03 -15.87
C GLY A 24 4.95 -4.17 -16.26
N THR A 25 4.16 -4.89 -15.45
CA THR A 25 2.70 -4.94 -15.54
C THR A 25 2.13 -3.52 -15.47
N ARG A 26 1.88 -2.90 -16.61
CA ARG A 26 1.34 -1.55 -16.69
C ARG A 26 -0.19 -1.59 -16.79
N HIS A 27 -0.85 -0.64 -16.15
CA HIS A 27 -2.29 -0.39 -16.20
C HIS A 27 -2.85 -0.44 -17.65
N PRO A 28 -4.08 -0.93 -17.87
CA PRO A 28 -4.71 -0.99 -19.21
C PRO A 28 -4.66 0.33 -19.99
N CYS A 29 -4.71 1.48 -19.32
CA CYS A 29 -4.55 2.80 -19.93
C CYS A 29 -3.14 3.05 -20.51
N SER A 30 -2.09 2.53 -19.88
CA SER A 30 -0.71 2.73 -20.35
C SER A 30 -0.38 1.85 -21.56
N VAL A 31 -0.97 0.67 -21.65
CA VAL A 31 -0.86 -0.22 -22.82
C VAL A 31 -1.50 0.41 -24.05
N ARG A 32 -2.66 1.06 -23.89
CA ARG A 32 -3.37 1.75 -24.97
C ARG A 32 -2.55 2.90 -25.58
N TYR A 33 -1.89 3.68 -24.74
CA TYR A 33 -1.04 4.82 -25.17
C TYR A 33 0.26 4.35 -25.84
N GLN A 34 0.88 3.31 -25.32
CA GLN A 34 2.13 2.77 -25.87
C GLN A 34 1.93 2.01 -27.18
N LEU A 35 0.83 1.27 -27.33
CA LEU A 35 0.48 0.62 -28.61
C LEU A 35 0.25 1.65 -29.70
N ARG A 36 -0.46 2.74 -29.40
CA ARG A 36 -0.73 3.80 -30.36
C ARG A 36 0.55 4.49 -30.82
N SER A 37 1.43 4.87 -29.91
CA SER A 37 2.73 5.49 -30.26
C SER A 37 3.66 4.53 -31.01
N TYR A 38 3.59 3.22 -30.73
CA TYR A 38 4.39 2.22 -31.43
C TYR A 38 3.87 1.97 -32.87
N ILE A 39 2.56 1.95 -33.06
CA ILE A 39 1.91 1.82 -34.40
C ILE A 39 2.17 3.06 -35.23
N GLU A 40 2.07 4.26 -34.64
CA GLU A 40 2.30 5.55 -35.34
C GLU A 40 3.80 5.77 -35.64
N SER A 41 4.73 5.16 -34.93
CA SER A 41 6.18 5.30 -35.15
C SER A 41 6.79 4.24 -36.08
N SER A 42 6.03 3.23 -36.49
CA SER A 42 6.53 2.21 -37.41
C SER A 42 6.27 2.62 -38.86
N ASP A 43 7.27 3.23 -39.45
CA ASP A 43 7.31 3.70 -40.89
C ASP A 43 7.45 2.54 -41.87
N ASP A 44 7.20 1.29 -41.46
CA ASP A 44 7.35 0.09 -42.26
C ASP A 44 6.04 -0.23 -42.99
N GLN A 45 5.90 0.29 -44.20
CA GLN A 45 4.75 0.07 -45.10
C GLN A 45 4.54 -1.45 -45.30
N GLY A 46 3.65 -2.05 -44.55
CA GLY A 46 3.20 -3.43 -44.72
C GLY A 46 3.45 -4.37 -43.51
N ALA A 47 4.04 -3.92 -42.43
CA ALA A 47 4.17 -4.71 -41.19
C ALA A 47 2.91 -4.59 -40.34
N GLU A 48 2.26 -5.71 -40.04
CA GLU A 48 1.11 -5.74 -39.12
C GLU A 48 1.57 -5.96 -37.66
N PRO A 49 1.06 -5.17 -36.67
CA PRO A 49 1.48 -5.30 -35.30
C PRO A 49 1.01 -6.63 -34.71
N LEU A 50 1.93 -7.31 -34.01
CA LEU A 50 1.67 -8.56 -33.32
C LEU A 50 2.13 -8.50 -31.88
N ILE A 51 1.23 -8.79 -30.94
CA ILE A 51 1.53 -8.90 -29.53
C ILE A 51 1.70 -10.36 -29.12
N PHE A 52 2.80 -10.65 -28.46
CA PHE A 52 3.06 -11.93 -27.81
C PHE A 52 3.17 -11.75 -26.29
N SER A 53 2.46 -12.59 -25.53
CA SER A 53 2.47 -12.59 -24.07
C SER A 53 2.44 -14.02 -23.54
N PRO A 54 2.92 -14.30 -22.31
CA PRO A 54 2.67 -15.58 -21.66
C PRO A 54 1.18 -15.87 -21.51
N PHE A 55 0.40 -14.89 -21.11
CA PHE A 55 -1.07 -14.97 -21.01
C PHE A 55 -1.71 -13.63 -21.33
N LEU A 56 -2.85 -13.65 -22.02
CA LEU A 56 -3.69 -12.50 -22.31
C LEU A 56 -5.06 -12.66 -21.65
N SER A 57 -5.37 -11.74 -20.71
CA SER A 57 -6.69 -11.74 -20.07
C SER A 57 -7.80 -11.49 -21.09
N PRO A 58 -9.06 -11.97 -20.84
CA PRO A 58 -10.19 -11.68 -21.72
C PRO A 58 -10.30 -10.20 -22.08
N ARG A 59 -10.21 -9.31 -21.09
CA ARG A 59 -10.25 -7.86 -21.31
C ARG A 59 -9.09 -7.34 -22.18
N SER A 60 -7.90 -7.92 -22.04
CA SER A 60 -6.75 -7.54 -22.88
C SER A 60 -6.97 -7.96 -24.33
N LYS A 61 -7.56 -9.14 -24.55
CA LYS A 61 -7.91 -9.62 -25.89
C LYS A 61 -8.95 -8.73 -26.54
N ASP A 62 -10.03 -8.40 -25.82
CA ASP A 62 -11.09 -7.49 -26.31
C ASP A 62 -10.52 -6.13 -26.76
N LEU A 63 -9.62 -5.53 -25.95
CA LEU A 63 -8.96 -4.27 -26.30
C LEU A 63 -8.07 -4.37 -27.53
N LEU A 64 -7.36 -5.49 -27.72
CA LEU A 64 -6.53 -5.71 -28.90
C LEU A 64 -7.38 -5.95 -30.14
N GLU A 65 -8.51 -6.62 -30.00
CA GLU A 65 -9.48 -6.85 -31.07
C GLU A 65 -10.14 -5.55 -31.53
N GLU A 66 -10.57 -4.70 -30.60
CA GLU A 66 -11.11 -3.37 -30.91
C GLU A 66 -10.12 -2.50 -31.70
N GLN A 67 -8.82 -2.71 -31.50
CA GLN A 67 -7.77 -1.96 -32.19
C GLN A 67 -7.24 -2.65 -33.44
N GLY A 68 -7.78 -3.81 -33.81
CA GLY A 68 -7.34 -4.57 -34.98
C GLY A 68 -5.91 -5.13 -34.86
N VAL A 69 -5.40 -5.29 -33.63
CA VAL A 69 -4.04 -5.79 -33.35
C VAL A 69 -4.06 -7.31 -33.26
N SER A 70 -3.14 -7.96 -33.98
CA SER A 70 -2.90 -9.41 -33.89
C SER A 70 -2.24 -9.77 -32.56
N TYR A 71 -2.61 -10.92 -31.99
CA TYR A 71 -2.01 -11.40 -30.76
C TYR A 71 -1.86 -12.93 -30.71
N LEU A 72 -0.93 -13.39 -29.87
CA LEU A 72 -0.86 -14.79 -29.47
C LEU A 72 -0.29 -14.89 -28.04
N ASP A 73 -0.72 -15.92 -27.32
CA ASP A 73 -0.17 -16.26 -26.02
C ASP A 73 0.21 -17.73 -25.89
N THR A 74 0.97 -18.08 -24.85
CA THR A 74 1.44 -19.46 -24.65
C THR A 74 0.33 -20.41 -24.19
N THR A 75 -0.85 -19.90 -23.85
CA THR A 75 -2.02 -20.71 -23.45
C THR A 75 -2.89 -21.13 -24.63
N GLY A 76 -2.52 -20.71 -25.85
CA GLY A 76 -3.24 -21.07 -27.08
C GLY A 76 -4.29 -20.03 -27.53
N ASN A 77 -4.36 -18.86 -26.90
CA ASN A 77 -5.12 -17.75 -27.46
C ASN A 77 -4.35 -17.16 -28.64
N VAL A 78 -4.91 -17.23 -29.83
CA VAL A 78 -4.30 -16.72 -31.07
C VAL A 78 -5.33 -15.95 -31.87
N ARG A 79 -5.00 -14.74 -32.29
CA ARG A 79 -5.71 -13.98 -33.29
C ARG A 79 -4.69 -13.33 -34.20
N LEU A 80 -4.54 -13.90 -35.39
CA LEU A 80 -3.64 -13.37 -36.42
C LEU A 80 -4.48 -12.86 -37.56
N MET A 81 -4.21 -11.64 -37.97
CA MET A 81 -4.79 -11.00 -39.13
C MET A 81 -3.67 -10.49 -40.03
N ALA A 82 -3.71 -10.82 -41.31
CA ALA A 82 -2.84 -10.22 -42.30
C ALA A 82 -3.65 -9.94 -43.57
N ARG A 83 -3.45 -8.75 -44.18
CA ARG A 83 -4.15 -8.33 -45.37
C ARG A 83 -3.52 -8.89 -46.66
N ARG A 84 -2.20 -9.11 -46.65
CA ARG A 84 -1.43 -9.64 -47.77
C ARG A 84 -0.34 -10.62 -47.28
N PRO A 85 -0.46 -11.96 -47.60
CA PRO A 85 -1.66 -12.60 -48.13
C PRO A 85 -2.83 -12.53 -47.16
N GLY A 86 -4.06 -12.60 -47.64
CA GLY A 86 -5.24 -12.66 -46.75
C GLY A 86 -5.13 -13.86 -45.78
N LEU A 87 -4.95 -13.59 -44.48
CA LEU A 87 -4.84 -14.60 -43.47
C LEU A 87 -5.65 -14.19 -42.24
N PHE A 88 -6.47 -15.11 -41.75
CA PHE A 88 -7.14 -14.98 -40.47
C PHE A 88 -7.03 -16.30 -39.74
N VAL A 89 -6.43 -16.28 -38.53
CA VAL A 89 -6.34 -17.43 -37.62
C VAL A 89 -6.88 -16.99 -36.28
N TYR A 90 -7.81 -17.78 -35.76
CA TYR A 90 -8.37 -17.55 -34.42
C TYR A 90 -8.43 -18.85 -33.64
N THR A 91 -7.86 -18.86 -32.42
CA THR A 91 -8.00 -19.96 -31.47
C THR A 91 -8.27 -19.40 -30.07
N ALA A 92 -9.09 -20.12 -29.29
CA ALA A 92 -9.36 -19.82 -27.91
C ALA A 92 -8.57 -20.75 -27.00
N GLY A 93 -7.70 -20.19 -26.19
CA GLY A 93 -6.93 -20.89 -25.15
C GLY A 93 -7.52 -20.65 -23.76
N ALA A 94 -6.65 -20.60 -22.73
CA ALA A 94 -7.08 -20.40 -21.37
C ALA A 94 -7.77 -19.06 -21.15
N THR A 95 -8.83 -19.05 -20.34
CA THR A 95 -9.54 -17.85 -19.90
C THR A 95 -9.03 -17.32 -18.55
N LYS A 96 -8.31 -18.15 -17.81
CA LYS A 96 -7.64 -17.82 -16.55
C LYS A 96 -6.14 -18.02 -16.74
N ASP A 97 -5.34 -17.15 -16.15
CA ASP A 97 -3.90 -17.27 -16.15
C ASP A 97 -3.48 -18.58 -15.46
N PRO A 98 -2.85 -19.54 -16.17
CA PRO A 98 -2.37 -20.78 -15.57
C PRO A 98 -1.13 -20.56 -14.69
N TRP A 99 -0.42 -19.44 -14.90
CA TRP A 99 0.72 -19.01 -14.12
C TRP A 99 0.43 -17.62 -13.55
N PRO A 100 -0.51 -17.50 -12.58
CA PRO A 100 -0.78 -16.20 -12.00
C PRO A 100 0.51 -15.70 -11.38
N ASP A 101 1.19 -14.82 -12.10
CA ASP A 101 2.20 -13.98 -11.49
C ASP A 101 1.52 -13.33 -10.29
N ASP A 102 2.12 -13.50 -9.12
CA ASP A 102 1.73 -12.75 -7.94
C ASP A 102 1.75 -11.27 -8.35
N ARG A 103 0.57 -10.72 -8.65
CA ARG A 103 0.46 -9.33 -9.09
C ARG A 103 1.20 -8.50 -8.08
N PRO A 104 2.27 -7.80 -8.48
CA PRO A 104 3.08 -7.07 -7.53
C PRO A 104 2.17 -6.15 -6.72
N LEU A 105 2.30 -6.19 -5.41
CA LEU A 105 1.55 -5.33 -4.52
C LEU A 105 1.71 -3.89 -5.01
N GLN A 106 0.61 -3.15 -5.11
CA GLN A 106 0.62 -1.76 -5.58
C GLN A 106 0.25 -0.78 -4.47
N SER A 107 -0.29 -1.28 -3.36
CA SER A 107 -0.71 -0.45 -2.25
C SER A 107 -0.45 -1.11 -0.90
N LEU A 108 -0.28 -0.29 0.13
CA LEU A 108 -0.10 -0.71 1.52
C LEU A 108 -1.43 -0.72 2.31
N ARG A 109 -2.54 -1.04 1.63
CA ARG A 109 -3.86 -1.12 2.24
C ARG A 109 -4.09 -2.47 2.92
N GLY A 110 -4.92 -2.44 3.97
CA GLY A 110 -5.43 -3.63 4.66
C GLY A 110 -4.50 -4.16 5.76
N ARG A 111 -5.03 -5.13 6.50
CA ARG A 111 -4.43 -5.67 7.74
C ARG A 111 -3.00 -6.18 7.56
N GLY A 112 -2.78 -7.02 6.56
CA GLY A 112 -1.46 -7.61 6.32
C GLY A 112 -0.40 -6.58 5.97
N ALA A 113 -0.74 -5.54 5.19
CA ALA A 113 0.18 -4.46 4.87
C ALA A 113 0.49 -3.60 6.10
N ALA A 114 -0.52 -3.21 6.89
CA ALA A 114 -0.33 -2.42 8.11
C ALA A 114 0.56 -3.13 9.12
N ARG A 115 0.30 -4.42 9.42
CA ARG A 115 1.14 -5.24 10.30
C ARG A 115 2.57 -5.36 9.78
N SER A 116 2.74 -5.55 8.46
CA SER A 116 4.05 -5.63 7.83
C SER A 116 4.82 -4.31 7.94
N VAL A 117 4.18 -3.18 7.61
CA VAL A 117 4.82 -1.85 7.72
C VAL A 117 5.18 -1.53 9.17
N ARG A 118 4.26 -1.79 10.12
CA ARG A 118 4.53 -1.62 11.54
C ARG A 118 5.75 -2.42 11.98
N ALA A 119 5.84 -3.70 11.63
CA ALA A 119 6.98 -4.53 11.98
C ALA A 119 8.28 -4.04 11.32
N LEU A 120 8.24 -3.68 10.02
CA LEU A 120 9.40 -3.16 9.31
C LEU A 120 9.96 -1.88 9.94
N VAL A 121 9.09 -1.00 10.43
CA VAL A 121 9.47 0.30 10.99
C VAL A 121 9.79 0.20 12.48
N ASP A 122 8.99 -0.54 13.25
CA ASP A 122 9.11 -0.61 14.71
C ASP A 122 10.32 -1.42 15.17
N TYR A 123 10.85 -2.31 14.33
CA TYR A 123 12.07 -3.07 14.60
C TYR A 123 13.25 -2.55 13.78
N ARG A 124 14.47 -2.72 14.29
CA ARG A 124 15.70 -2.33 13.59
C ARG A 124 16.23 -3.48 12.75
N PRO A 125 16.60 -3.24 11.47
CA PRO A 125 17.32 -4.23 10.70
C PRO A 125 18.76 -4.43 11.25
N PRO A 126 19.46 -5.53 10.89
CA PRO A 126 19.03 -6.52 9.93
C PRO A 126 18.08 -7.57 10.51
N TYR A 127 17.13 -8.05 9.69
CA TYR A 127 16.26 -9.16 10.07
C TYR A 127 15.85 -10.03 8.87
N GLY A 128 15.61 -11.32 9.16
CA GLY A 128 15.11 -12.26 8.18
C GLY A 128 13.60 -12.10 7.93
N VAL A 129 13.15 -12.34 6.69
CA VAL A 129 11.73 -12.21 6.33
C VAL A 129 10.82 -13.10 7.16
N ARG A 130 11.22 -14.37 7.42
CA ARG A 130 10.40 -15.30 8.22
C ARG A 130 10.31 -14.89 9.68
N GLU A 131 11.41 -14.43 10.25
CA GLU A 131 11.48 -13.94 11.63
C GLU A 131 10.54 -12.74 11.81
N LEU A 132 10.70 -11.74 10.93
CA LEU A 132 9.87 -10.53 11.01
C LEU A 132 8.39 -10.81 10.73
N ALA A 133 8.07 -11.75 9.82
CA ALA A 133 6.69 -12.19 9.57
C ALA A 133 6.05 -12.81 10.82
N GLY A 134 6.82 -13.60 11.57
CA GLY A 134 6.38 -14.13 12.87
C GLY A 134 6.09 -13.03 13.89
N ARG A 135 6.95 -12.01 13.99
CA ARG A 135 6.75 -10.84 14.88
C ARG A 135 5.53 -10.01 14.45
N ALA A 136 5.32 -9.86 13.15
CA ALA A 136 4.19 -9.12 12.57
C ALA A 136 2.85 -9.88 12.64
N GLY A 137 2.86 -11.17 12.94
CA GLY A 137 1.66 -12.01 12.90
C GLY A 137 1.05 -12.12 11.50
N VAL A 138 1.90 -12.14 10.45
CA VAL A 138 1.45 -12.27 9.05
C VAL A 138 2.15 -13.43 8.35
N PRO A 139 1.55 -14.02 7.29
CA PRO A 139 2.25 -14.98 6.45
C PRO A 139 3.52 -14.37 5.83
N ALA A 140 4.61 -15.16 5.77
CA ALA A 140 5.88 -14.70 5.17
C ALA A 140 5.71 -14.20 3.73
N ALA A 141 4.81 -14.80 2.94
CA ALA A 141 4.48 -14.35 1.60
C ALA A 141 3.86 -12.94 1.58
N THR A 142 3.03 -12.60 2.57
CA THR A 142 2.45 -11.25 2.70
C THR A 142 3.54 -10.22 2.99
N LEU A 143 4.43 -10.51 3.94
CA LEU A 143 5.55 -9.61 4.27
C LEU A 143 6.51 -9.48 3.07
N SER A 144 6.83 -10.58 2.37
CA SER A 144 7.69 -10.56 1.18
C SER A 144 7.16 -9.61 0.10
N ARG A 145 5.85 -9.64 -0.18
CA ARG A 145 5.20 -8.73 -1.15
C ARG A 145 5.27 -7.27 -0.73
N VAL A 146 5.12 -6.98 0.56
CA VAL A 146 5.29 -5.62 1.09
C VAL A 146 6.74 -5.16 0.95
N ILE A 147 7.70 -6.01 1.30
CA ILE A 147 9.13 -5.72 1.12
C ILE A 147 9.44 -5.46 -0.37
N GLU A 148 8.93 -6.27 -1.29
CA GLU A 148 9.12 -6.08 -2.73
C GLU A 148 8.57 -4.76 -3.24
N LEU A 149 7.41 -4.31 -2.73
CA LEU A 149 6.88 -2.98 -3.02
C LEU A 149 7.86 -1.91 -2.53
N LEU A 150 8.31 -1.99 -1.28
CA LEU A 150 9.19 -0.99 -0.68
C LEU A 150 10.60 -0.98 -1.31
N VAL A 151 11.10 -2.13 -1.78
CA VAL A 151 12.35 -2.20 -2.57
C VAL A 151 12.18 -1.48 -3.91
N ARG A 152 11.06 -1.66 -4.60
CA ARG A 152 10.77 -0.93 -5.85
C ARG A 152 10.66 0.59 -5.64
N ASP A 153 10.16 0.99 -4.47
CA ASP A 153 10.04 2.39 -4.07
C ASP A 153 11.37 2.92 -3.48
N ALA A 154 12.47 2.12 -3.51
CA ALA A 154 13.80 2.42 -2.97
C ALA A 154 13.81 2.75 -1.46
N LEU A 155 12.86 2.21 -0.71
CA LEU A 155 12.71 2.42 0.74
C LEU A 155 13.31 1.30 1.58
N VAL A 156 13.59 0.15 0.99
CA VAL A 156 14.18 -1.03 1.64
C VAL A 156 15.34 -1.57 0.82
N THR A 157 16.45 -1.88 1.49
CA THR A 157 17.60 -2.57 0.91
C THR A 157 17.65 -4.00 1.44
N ARG A 158 17.86 -4.97 0.55
CA ARG A 158 18.03 -6.39 0.90
C ARG A 158 19.50 -6.75 1.05
N ASP A 159 19.76 -7.72 1.92
CA ASP A 159 21.05 -8.41 1.99
C ASP A 159 21.16 -9.53 0.93
N ASP A 160 22.35 -10.14 0.81
CA ASP A 160 22.63 -11.22 -0.13
C ASP A 160 21.82 -12.51 0.16
N LYS A 161 21.25 -12.64 1.36
CA LYS A 161 20.40 -13.77 1.77
C LYS A 161 18.92 -13.51 1.58
N GLY A 162 18.54 -12.32 1.04
CA GLY A 162 17.18 -11.89 0.81
C GLY A 162 16.46 -11.33 2.04
N GLY A 163 17.16 -11.16 3.16
CA GLY A 163 16.70 -10.41 4.33
C GLY A 163 16.65 -8.92 4.07
N VAL A 164 16.23 -8.15 5.06
CA VAL A 164 16.27 -6.69 5.03
C VAL A 164 17.53 -6.21 5.74
N ALA A 165 18.42 -5.56 5.00
CA ALA A 165 19.65 -4.98 5.52
C ALA A 165 19.44 -3.58 6.09
N ASP A 166 18.58 -2.78 5.42
CA ASP A 166 18.29 -1.40 5.81
C ASP A 166 16.91 -0.94 5.35
N ILE A 167 16.37 0.08 5.99
CA ILE A 167 15.08 0.68 5.69
C ILE A 167 15.09 2.20 5.94
N ASP A 168 14.64 2.96 4.93
CA ASP A 168 14.15 4.32 5.16
C ASP A 168 12.78 4.26 5.82
N TRP A 169 12.78 4.18 7.15
CA TRP A 169 11.56 4.09 7.92
C TRP A 169 10.69 5.36 7.81
N THR A 170 11.30 6.53 7.66
CA THR A 170 10.58 7.80 7.46
C THR A 170 9.82 7.80 6.13
N GLY A 171 10.52 7.46 5.06
CA GLY A 171 9.92 7.30 3.73
C GLY A 171 8.86 6.21 3.70
N THR A 172 9.07 5.12 4.43
CA THR A 172 8.11 4.01 4.53
C THR A 172 6.80 4.46 5.20
N ILE A 173 6.84 5.24 6.30
CA ILE A 173 5.63 5.79 6.93
C ILE A 173 4.91 6.74 5.96
N ARG A 174 5.63 7.62 5.27
CA ARG A 174 5.05 8.52 4.27
C ARG A 174 4.45 7.77 3.08
N ARG A 175 5.09 6.68 2.63
CA ARG A 175 4.53 5.81 1.60
C ARG A 175 3.24 5.14 2.07
N TRP A 176 3.20 4.70 3.34
CA TRP A 176 1.99 4.10 3.92
C TRP A 176 0.85 5.12 4.04
N SER A 177 1.13 6.38 4.40
CA SER A 177 0.12 7.43 4.51
C SER A 177 -0.58 7.78 3.18
N GLN A 178 -0.04 7.37 2.03
CA GLN A 178 -0.71 7.51 0.73
C GLN A 178 -1.88 6.52 0.55
N ASP A 179 -1.82 5.40 1.26
CA ASP A 179 -2.77 4.30 1.12
C ASP A 179 -3.68 4.14 2.37
N TYR A 180 -3.25 4.64 3.50
CA TYR A 180 -3.97 4.64 4.78
C TYR A 180 -4.50 6.03 5.09
N GLU A 181 -5.71 6.09 5.65
CA GLU A 181 -6.32 7.31 6.18
C GLU A 181 -7.10 6.96 7.44
N LEU A 182 -6.84 7.67 8.55
CA LEU A 182 -7.42 7.38 9.85
C LEU A 182 -8.94 7.15 9.80
N ARG A 183 -9.68 8.07 9.19
CA ARG A 183 -11.16 8.02 9.17
C ARG A 183 -11.74 7.07 8.14
N ARG A 184 -11.06 6.87 7.00
CA ARG A 184 -11.53 5.96 5.93
C ARG A 184 -11.19 4.50 6.20
N SER A 185 -10.06 4.25 6.87
CA SER A 185 -9.60 2.89 7.15
C SER A 185 -10.28 2.28 8.36
N ASN A 186 -10.85 3.09 9.24
CA ASN A 186 -11.45 2.67 10.51
C ASN A 186 -12.92 3.10 10.60
N ARG A 187 -13.69 2.44 11.47
CA ARG A 187 -15.01 2.91 11.85
C ARG A 187 -14.84 4.02 12.88
N THR A 188 -15.47 5.17 12.68
CA THR A 188 -15.34 6.33 13.58
C THR A 188 -16.69 6.91 13.95
N ALA A 189 -16.76 7.48 15.15
CA ALA A 189 -17.91 8.28 15.59
C ALA A 189 -17.46 9.45 16.45
N THR A 190 -18.19 10.56 16.35
CA THR A 190 -17.88 11.82 17.03
C THR A 190 -18.85 12.07 18.18
N PHE A 191 -18.31 12.60 19.28
CA PHE A 191 -19.05 12.84 20.51
C PHE A 191 -18.64 14.17 21.14
N LEU A 192 -19.52 14.64 22.02
CA LEU A 192 -19.25 15.75 22.94
C LEU A 192 -19.15 15.22 24.38
N ASP A 193 -18.06 15.56 25.07
CA ASP A 193 -17.95 15.48 26.50
C ASP A 193 -17.93 16.89 27.10
N PRO A 194 -18.91 17.26 27.95
CA PRO A 194 -18.95 18.60 28.54
C PRO A 194 -17.75 18.93 29.45
N ARG A 195 -17.01 17.89 29.92
CA ARG A 195 -15.81 18.06 30.78
C ARG A 195 -14.55 18.40 29.95
N GLY A 196 -14.66 18.40 28.62
CA GLY A 196 -13.55 18.68 27.73
C GLY A 196 -12.58 17.51 27.57
N VAL A 197 -11.53 17.76 26.75
CA VAL A 197 -10.54 16.75 26.35
C VAL A 197 -9.82 16.10 27.53
N GLY A 198 -9.42 16.87 28.54
CA GLY A 198 -8.73 16.35 29.73
C GLY A 198 -9.63 15.46 30.59
N GLY A 199 -10.91 15.84 30.77
CA GLY A 199 -11.84 15.07 31.58
C GLY A 199 -12.20 13.71 31.00
N VAL A 200 -12.35 13.61 29.68
CA VAL A 200 -12.59 12.32 29.03
C VAL A 200 -11.38 11.40 29.09
N ALA A 201 -10.18 11.95 28.90
CA ALA A 201 -8.94 11.19 28.98
C ALA A 201 -8.72 10.56 30.36
N GLN A 202 -8.94 11.36 31.43
CA GLN A 202 -8.87 10.85 32.80
C GLN A 202 -9.91 9.75 33.05
N LYS A 203 -11.16 9.98 32.69
CA LYS A 203 -12.23 8.99 32.89
C LYS A 203 -11.95 7.68 32.14
N LEU A 204 -11.43 7.77 30.93
CA LEU A 204 -11.09 6.59 30.12
C LEU A 204 -10.03 5.71 30.81
N SER A 205 -9.02 6.33 31.43
CA SER A 205 -7.98 5.60 32.15
C SER A 205 -8.51 4.86 33.39
N GLU A 206 -9.66 5.25 33.93
CA GLU A 206 -10.29 4.66 35.12
C GLU A 206 -11.29 3.53 34.76
N THR A 207 -11.67 3.38 33.48
CA THR A 207 -12.76 2.46 33.09
C THR A 207 -12.33 1.00 32.94
N GLY A 208 -11.03 0.70 32.86
CA GLY A 208 -10.53 -0.65 32.52
C GLY A 208 -10.78 -1.07 31.07
N LEU A 209 -11.33 -0.20 30.21
CA LEU A 209 -11.46 -0.46 28.78
C LEU A 209 -10.09 -0.60 28.13
N ARG A 210 -10.00 -1.48 27.13
CA ARG A 210 -8.86 -1.49 26.22
C ARG A 210 -8.95 -0.26 25.32
N TYR A 211 -7.95 0.60 25.39
CA TYR A 211 -7.89 1.80 24.55
C TYR A 211 -6.46 2.16 24.17
N ALA A 212 -6.32 3.00 23.15
CA ALA A 212 -5.07 3.69 22.85
C ALA A 212 -5.37 5.10 22.31
N THR A 213 -4.72 6.09 22.91
CA THR A 213 -4.83 7.49 22.50
C THR A 213 -4.04 7.73 21.21
N THR A 214 -4.60 8.50 20.29
CA THR A 214 -3.94 8.89 19.02
C THR A 214 -4.15 10.38 18.69
N ALA A 215 -3.74 10.79 17.50
CA ALA A 215 -3.84 12.17 16.99
C ALA A 215 -3.17 13.21 17.93
N SER A 216 -3.62 14.47 17.88
CA SER A 216 -2.98 15.61 18.59
C SER A 216 -2.82 15.36 20.09
N LEU A 217 -3.78 14.70 20.76
CA LEU A 217 -3.71 14.46 22.21
C LEU A 217 -2.55 13.53 22.58
N ALA A 218 -2.31 12.49 21.78
CA ALA A 218 -1.16 11.61 21.97
C ALA A 218 0.15 12.30 21.59
N ALA A 219 0.16 13.07 20.51
CA ALA A 219 1.35 13.73 19.98
C ALA A 219 1.96 14.74 20.96
N GLN A 220 1.13 15.43 21.74
CA GLN A 220 1.59 16.34 22.81
C GLN A 220 2.49 15.69 23.86
N ARG A 221 2.45 14.38 23.99
CA ARG A 221 3.27 13.61 24.94
C ARG A 221 4.70 13.33 24.42
N PHE A 222 4.95 13.66 23.17
CA PHE A 222 6.23 13.42 22.48
C PHE A 222 6.91 14.71 22.04
N ALA A 223 6.15 15.69 21.58
CA ALA A 223 6.68 16.92 21.03
C ALA A 223 5.86 18.14 21.50
N PRO A 224 6.43 19.37 21.50
CA PRO A 224 5.74 20.58 21.90
C PRO A 224 4.72 21.01 20.83
N ILE A 225 3.56 20.38 20.88
CA ILE A 225 2.45 20.59 19.95
C ILE A 225 1.37 21.43 20.62
N ALA A 226 0.64 22.22 19.84
CA ALA A 226 -0.43 23.05 20.36
C ALA A 226 -1.56 22.19 21.00
N PRO A 227 -2.29 22.70 22.01
CA PRO A 227 -3.31 21.95 22.73
C PRO A 227 -4.34 21.29 21.82
N ALA A 228 -4.64 20.01 22.09
CA ALA A 228 -5.62 19.24 21.33
C ALA A 228 -7.03 19.80 21.55
N ARG A 229 -7.80 19.95 20.48
CA ARG A 229 -9.22 20.32 20.53
C ARG A 229 -10.14 19.10 20.56
N VAL A 230 -9.64 17.97 20.09
CA VAL A 230 -10.36 16.69 20.03
C VAL A 230 -9.48 15.61 20.66
N ALA A 231 -10.06 14.84 21.56
CA ALA A 231 -9.45 13.62 22.09
C ALA A 231 -9.83 12.45 21.19
N ALA A 232 -8.84 11.79 20.59
CA ALA A 232 -9.05 10.65 19.70
C ALA A 232 -8.55 9.37 20.36
N PHE A 233 -9.41 8.34 20.41
CA PHE A 233 -9.12 7.07 21.07
C PHE A 233 -9.52 5.90 20.19
N TYR A 234 -8.62 4.96 20.02
CA TYR A 234 -8.96 3.61 19.58
C TYR A 234 -9.60 2.86 20.75
N VAL A 235 -10.68 2.15 20.46
CA VAL A 235 -11.44 1.32 21.39
C VAL A 235 -11.94 0.06 20.68
N ASP A 236 -12.18 -1.02 21.41
CA ASP A 236 -12.70 -2.25 20.82
C ASP A 236 -14.14 -2.10 20.31
N ASN A 237 -14.96 -1.29 21.03
CA ASN A 237 -16.36 -1.04 20.65
C ASN A 237 -16.75 0.40 20.99
N ILE A 238 -17.13 1.17 19.96
CA ILE A 238 -17.53 2.58 20.10
C ILE A 238 -18.77 2.73 20.98
N SER A 239 -19.79 1.87 20.79
CA SER A 239 -21.06 2.01 21.52
C SER A 239 -20.91 1.73 23.01
N GLU A 240 -20.10 0.75 23.38
CA GLU A 240 -19.77 0.42 24.75
C GLU A 240 -18.95 1.53 25.41
N ALA A 241 -17.91 1.98 24.77
CA ALA A 241 -17.05 3.07 25.25
C ALA A 241 -17.85 4.37 25.43
N ALA A 242 -18.68 4.74 24.46
CA ALA A 242 -19.53 5.94 24.55
C ALA A 242 -20.50 5.87 25.73
N LYS A 243 -21.11 4.70 25.99
CA LYS A 243 -22.01 4.49 27.11
C LYS A 243 -21.29 4.61 28.46
N LEU A 244 -20.15 3.92 28.61
CA LEU A 244 -19.35 3.95 29.85
C LEU A 244 -18.81 5.35 30.17
N LEU A 245 -18.38 6.07 29.14
CA LEU A 245 -17.89 7.44 29.26
C LEU A 245 -19.01 8.48 29.32
N GLN A 246 -20.28 8.08 29.13
CA GLN A 246 -21.46 8.96 29.09
C GLN A 246 -21.31 10.10 28.07
N LEU A 247 -20.79 9.76 26.88
CA LEU A 247 -20.60 10.72 25.78
C LEU A 247 -21.91 10.99 25.06
N ARG A 248 -22.08 12.22 24.55
CA ARG A 248 -23.21 12.60 23.74
C ARG A 248 -22.85 12.57 22.25
N PRO A 249 -23.54 11.77 21.42
CA PRO A 249 -23.30 11.78 19.98
C PRO A 249 -23.53 13.17 19.41
N THR A 250 -22.65 13.64 18.52
CA THR A 250 -22.80 14.92 17.84
C THR A 250 -22.01 14.98 16.55
N ASP A 251 -22.56 15.65 15.54
CA ASP A 251 -21.87 15.91 14.27
C ASP A 251 -21.21 17.31 14.26
N ALA A 252 -21.60 18.19 15.21
CA ALA A 252 -21.05 19.53 15.31
C ALA A 252 -20.53 19.83 16.72
N GLY A 253 -19.36 20.50 16.78
CA GLY A 253 -18.74 20.86 18.06
C GLY A 253 -18.19 19.67 18.85
N ALA A 254 -17.96 18.54 18.21
CA ALA A 254 -17.37 17.36 18.82
C ALA A 254 -15.97 17.64 19.37
N ASN A 255 -15.69 17.12 20.58
CA ASN A 255 -14.38 17.15 21.19
C ASN A 255 -13.84 15.76 21.53
N VAL A 256 -14.55 14.70 21.15
CA VAL A 256 -14.14 13.30 21.28
C VAL A 256 -14.36 12.57 19.96
N LEU A 257 -13.38 11.82 19.51
CA LEU A 257 -13.40 10.89 18.39
C LEU A 257 -13.14 9.49 18.91
N LEU A 258 -14.11 8.59 18.82
CA LEU A 258 -13.91 7.17 19.09
C LEU A 258 -13.70 6.42 17.77
N ILE A 259 -12.79 5.45 17.79
CA ILE A 259 -12.30 4.75 16.61
C ILE A 259 -12.29 3.24 16.89
N GLU A 260 -13.08 2.47 16.17
CA GLU A 260 -12.91 1.02 16.11
C GLU A 260 -11.89 0.71 15.02
N PRO A 261 -10.73 0.12 15.37
CA PRO A 261 -9.67 -0.08 14.41
C PRO A 261 -10.01 -1.19 13.41
N PHE A 262 -9.51 -1.06 12.20
CA PHE A 262 -9.59 -2.11 11.18
C PHE A 262 -8.74 -3.34 11.51
N ASP A 263 -7.75 -3.20 12.40
CA ASP A 263 -6.85 -4.26 12.87
C ASP A 263 -6.29 -3.92 14.27
N ASP A 264 -6.09 -4.95 15.08
CA ASP A 264 -5.57 -4.84 16.45
C ASP A 264 -4.12 -4.35 16.53
N VAL A 265 -3.41 -4.25 15.42
CA VAL A 265 -2.04 -3.74 15.37
C VAL A 265 -1.89 -2.36 15.98
N VAL A 266 -2.97 -1.57 16.05
CA VAL A 266 -2.96 -0.25 16.71
C VAL A 266 -2.71 -0.35 18.21
N PHE A 267 -3.06 -1.48 18.84
CA PHE A 267 -2.82 -1.74 20.26
C PHE A 267 -1.47 -2.42 20.53
N GLU A 268 -0.73 -2.78 19.48
CA GLU A 268 0.60 -3.37 19.64
C GLU A 268 1.64 -2.29 19.90
N ARG A 269 2.56 -2.56 20.83
CA ARG A 269 3.66 -1.65 21.22
C ARG A 269 3.17 -0.26 21.68
N THR A 270 2.02 -0.21 22.34
CA THR A 270 1.54 1.00 22.99
C THR A 270 2.52 1.48 24.08
N LEU A 271 2.55 2.77 24.32
CA LEU A 271 3.37 3.40 25.34
C LEU A 271 2.47 4.09 26.38
N VAL A 272 2.87 4.00 27.66
CA VAL A 272 2.21 4.81 28.69
C VAL A 272 2.99 6.11 28.88
N ARG A 273 2.33 7.22 28.60
CA ARG A 273 2.90 8.57 28.73
C ARG A 273 1.96 9.45 29.55
N GLU A 274 2.47 9.99 30.67
CA GLU A 274 1.70 10.86 31.58
C GLU A 274 0.31 10.28 31.92
N GLY A 275 0.27 8.99 32.24
CA GLY A 275 -0.96 8.31 32.63
C GLY A 275 -1.90 7.90 31.48
N LEU A 276 -1.58 8.19 30.23
CA LEU A 276 -2.36 7.76 29.07
C LEU A 276 -1.65 6.65 28.29
N VAL A 277 -2.42 5.65 27.88
CA VAL A 277 -1.98 4.66 26.89
C VAL A 277 -2.04 5.31 25.52
N THR A 278 -0.91 5.41 24.82
CA THR A 278 -0.81 5.95 23.48
C THR A 278 -0.47 4.85 22.48
N VAL A 279 -0.94 4.98 21.25
CA VAL A 279 -0.47 4.11 20.15
C VAL A 279 1.05 4.22 19.98
N ALA A 280 1.67 3.23 19.36
CA ALA A 280 3.08 3.31 19.01
C ALA A 280 3.37 4.53 18.13
N PRO A 281 4.55 5.17 18.22
CA PRO A 281 4.89 6.36 17.44
C PRO A 281 4.69 6.21 15.94
N THR A 282 4.99 5.04 15.36
CA THR A 282 4.74 4.75 13.93
C THR A 282 3.26 4.87 13.56
N GLN A 283 2.36 4.33 14.40
CA GLN A 283 0.92 4.46 14.19
C GLN A 283 0.47 5.91 14.38
N LEU A 284 0.99 6.57 15.40
CA LEU A 284 0.65 7.96 15.68
C LEU A 284 1.01 8.90 14.52
N VAL A 285 2.20 8.72 13.93
CA VAL A 285 2.62 9.54 12.78
C VAL A 285 1.68 9.33 11.60
N VAL A 286 1.35 8.10 11.22
CA VAL A 286 0.49 7.87 10.04
C VAL A 286 -0.92 8.39 10.28
N ASP A 287 -1.44 8.30 11.51
CA ASP A 287 -2.74 8.87 11.90
C ASP A 287 -2.74 10.41 11.75
N LEU A 288 -1.67 11.06 12.21
CA LEU A 288 -1.49 12.52 12.09
C LEU A 288 -1.31 12.97 10.64
N LEU A 289 -0.44 12.32 9.87
CA LEU A 289 -0.18 12.67 8.47
C LEU A 289 -1.45 12.60 7.61
N THR A 290 -2.44 11.80 8.01
CA THR A 290 -3.71 11.64 7.31
C THR A 290 -4.89 12.31 8.01
N GLY A 291 -4.62 13.05 9.07
CA GLY A 291 -5.61 13.77 9.84
C GLY A 291 -5.93 15.17 9.27
N PRO A 292 -6.97 15.81 9.78
CA PRO A 292 -7.43 17.12 9.29
C PRO A 292 -6.62 18.30 9.87
N GLY A 293 -6.65 19.40 9.15
CA GLY A 293 -6.18 20.70 9.62
C GLY A 293 -4.66 20.72 9.84
N ARG A 294 -4.23 20.92 11.10
CA ARG A 294 -2.79 21.00 11.46
C ARG A 294 -2.12 19.65 11.77
N GLU A 295 -2.89 18.56 11.88
CA GLU A 295 -2.37 17.25 12.24
C GLU A 295 -1.22 16.77 11.35
N PRO A 296 -1.20 17.01 10.02
CA PRO A 296 -0.04 16.66 9.20
C PRO A 296 1.26 17.36 9.64
N SER A 297 1.22 18.64 10.02
CA SER A 297 2.37 19.35 10.55
C SER A 297 2.80 18.81 11.91
N GLU A 298 1.87 18.40 12.76
CA GLU A 298 2.15 17.72 14.03
C GLU A 298 2.81 16.35 13.79
N GLY A 299 2.42 15.64 12.71
CA GLY A 299 3.07 14.42 12.25
C GLY A 299 4.52 14.64 11.82
N ASP A 300 4.82 15.74 11.16
CA ASP A 300 6.19 16.12 10.80
C ASP A 300 7.05 16.43 12.03
N GLU A 301 6.52 17.13 13.02
CA GLU A 301 7.18 17.38 14.30
C GLU A 301 7.44 16.09 15.08
N LEU A 302 6.48 15.17 15.07
CA LEU A 302 6.65 13.86 15.68
C LEU A 302 7.72 13.03 14.96
N LEU A 303 7.78 13.06 13.63
CA LEU A 303 8.87 12.42 12.86
C LEU A 303 10.24 12.99 13.24
N ALA A 304 10.33 14.31 13.44
CA ALA A 304 11.55 14.94 13.89
C ALA A 304 11.95 14.49 15.31
N TRP A 305 10.98 14.35 16.21
CA TRP A 305 11.21 13.77 17.54
C TRP A 305 11.68 12.30 17.44
N MET A 306 11.02 11.50 16.63
CA MET A 306 11.36 10.08 16.43
C MET A 306 12.79 9.88 15.94
N LYS A 307 13.27 10.75 15.03
CA LYS A 307 14.66 10.72 14.54
C LYS A 307 15.68 11.01 15.63
N ARG A 308 15.37 11.93 16.53
CA ARG A 308 16.25 12.29 17.66
C ARG A 308 16.22 11.28 18.80
N ASN A 309 15.18 10.47 18.88
CA ASN A 309 14.91 9.56 20.00
C ASN A 309 14.66 8.12 19.52
N GLU A 310 15.39 7.66 18.52
CA GLU A 310 15.11 6.36 17.87
C GLU A 310 15.16 5.19 18.86
N ASP A 311 16.05 5.25 19.88
CA ASP A 311 16.18 4.23 20.92
C ASP A 311 14.98 4.17 21.89
N ALA A 312 14.15 5.22 21.93
CA ALA A 312 12.99 5.27 22.82
C ALA A 312 11.75 4.56 22.28
N TRP A 313 11.73 4.22 21.01
CA TRP A 313 10.53 3.66 20.35
C TRP A 313 10.81 2.50 19.39
N ARG A 314 12.03 2.38 18.88
CA ARG A 314 12.44 1.39 17.91
C ARG A 314 13.38 0.36 18.55
N THR A 315 13.12 -0.95 18.36
CA THR A 315 13.90 -2.03 18.98
C THR A 315 14.61 -2.90 17.97
#